data_a33dc774b9edd75ff7015e5e709bf1e9
#
_entry.id   a33dc774b9edd75ff7015e5e709bf1e9
#
_cell.length_a   1.000
_cell.length_b   1.000
_cell.length_c   1.000
_cell.angle_alpha   90.00
_cell.angle_beta   90.00
_cell.angle_gamma   90.00
#
_symmetry.space_group_name_H-M   'P 1'
#
loop_
_entity.id
_entity.type
_entity.pdbx_description
1 polymer ?
#
loop_
_entity_poly.entity_id
_entity_poly.type
_entity_poly.pdbx_seq_one_letter_code
_entity_poly.pdbx_strand_id
1 'polypeptide(L)'
;GFNWAMGPFEMLKSIGVKNFFERIDDFENNIFLENLSKTKDENFYGERQIYTDIQTLGKIRPSAIKVDKNNSAEIHRFKDFNIVEFTTKACALDYDSMDALKNATDKPLIVINESMQFSAGVNLSYTMNFADKGDFKSIEKFIKYFQDTCKTLKYSKYPVVSAPSGLTLGGGFEVLVQSNFVASHTNLVIGLVETIVGLVPAGGGCKEMLWRWSQTEEAKSDPDYAPLKVFDIIGYAKTATSPIEAEPLKYLRPEDKKIMNRNSLFEEAKNLINQNTDFVPPEECKFKLSGKPLKDKMIKVLEKLYNEKVILDHGMHVGTELANVLSGGDTTIDKELSEDDPVSY
;
A
#
# COMPACT_ATOMS: atom_id res chain seq x y z
N GLY A 1 -11.77 -17.66 -9.02
CA GLY A 1 -10.71 -18.54 -8.56
C GLY A 1 -10.39 -18.35 -7.09
N PHE A 2 -9.45 -19.14 -6.60
CA PHE A 2 -9.07 -19.18 -5.18
C PHE A 2 -7.98 -18.14 -4.83
N ASN A 3 -7.82 -17.06 -5.58
CA ASN A 3 -6.76 -16.04 -5.40
C ASN A 3 -5.31 -16.60 -5.38
N TRP A 4 -5.07 -17.73 -6.01
CA TRP A 4 -3.73 -18.28 -6.17
C TRP A 4 -3.04 -17.61 -7.35
N ALA A 5 -1.72 -17.41 -7.24
CA ALA A 5 -0.92 -16.82 -8.31
C ALA A 5 -0.91 -17.65 -9.59
N MET A 6 -1.15 -18.95 -9.47
CA MET A 6 -1.26 -19.90 -10.58
C MET A 6 -2.59 -20.64 -10.53
N GLY A 7 -3.18 -20.91 -11.68
CA GLY A 7 -4.27 -21.86 -11.81
C GLY A 7 -3.81 -23.31 -11.59
N PRO A 8 -4.73 -24.27 -11.38
CA PRO A 8 -4.37 -25.68 -11.15
C PRO A 8 -3.49 -26.26 -12.28
N PHE A 9 -3.79 -25.94 -13.51
CA PHE A 9 -3.02 -26.44 -14.66
C PHE A 9 -1.67 -25.77 -14.82
N GLU A 10 -1.54 -24.49 -14.51
CA GLU A 10 -0.25 -23.78 -14.47
C GLU A 10 0.64 -24.32 -13.37
N MET A 11 0.07 -24.67 -12.22
CA MET A 11 0.77 -25.29 -11.12
C MET A 11 1.26 -26.69 -11.50
N LEU A 12 0.41 -27.52 -12.11
CA LEU A 12 0.81 -28.83 -12.62
C LEU A 12 1.91 -28.76 -13.66
N LYS A 13 1.84 -27.77 -14.57
CA LYS A 13 2.90 -27.52 -15.53
C LYS A 13 4.23 -27.12 -14.87
N SER A 14 4.19 -26.29 -13.82
CA SER A 14 5.39 -25.86 -13.08
C SER A 14 6.05 -27.00 -12.31
N ILE A 15 5.27 -27.93 -11.77
CA ILE A 15 5.75 -29.13 -11.07
C ILE A 15 6.29 -30.16 -12.09
N GLY A 16 5.76 -30.17 -13.28
CA GLY A 16 5.90 -31.20 -14.30
C GLY A 16 4.86 -32.30 -14.10
N VAL A 17 4.05 -32.54 -15.10
CA VAL A 17 2.96 -33.53 -15.03
C VAL A 17 3.50 -34.93 -14.68
N LYS A 18 4.64 -35.32 -15.24
CA LYS A 18 5.29 -36.59 -14.95
C LYS A 18 5.73 -36.69 -13.49
N ASN A 19 6.39 -35.65 -12.96
CA ASN A 19 6.83 -35.60 -11.55
C ASN A 19 5.64 -35.64 -10.58
N PHE A 20 4.50 -35.06 -10.98
CA PHE A 20 3.27 -35.11 -10.21
C PHE A 20 2.70 -36.51 -10.13
N PHE A 21 2.66 -37.24 -11.26
CA PHE A 21 2.19 -38.63 -11.32
C PHE A 21 3.06 -39.60 -10.49
N GLU A 22 4.35 -39.43 -10.49
CA GLU A 22 5.28 -40.27 -9.73
C GLU A 22 5.12 -40.16 -8.21
N ARG A 23 4.37 -39.16 -7.73
CA ARG A 23 4.21 -38.86 -6.30
C ARG A 23 2.80 -39.11 -5.75
N ILE A 24 1.86 -39.51 -6.58
CA ILE A 24 0.48 -39.75 -6.17
C ILE A 24 0.18 -41.24 -6.34
N ASP A 25 0.00 -41.92 -5.21
CA ASP A 25 -0.21 -43.37 -5.16
C ASP A 25 -1.58 -43.82 -5.64
N ASP A 26 -2.57 -42.92 -5.82
CA ASP A 26 -4.00 -43.25 -6.04
C ASP A 26 -4.58 -42.56 -7.29
N PHE A 27 -3.87 -42.52 -8.38
CA PHE A 27 -4.35 -41.91 -9.62
C PHE A 27 -4.96 -42.94 -10.59
N GLU A 28 -5.93 -43.73 -10.14
CA GLU A 28 -6.73 -44.55 -11.05
C GLU A 28 -7.68 -43.65 -11.89
N ASN A 29 -7.45 -43.66 -13.21
CA ASN A 29 -8.42 -43.27 -14.25
C ASN A 29 -8.51 -41.80 -14.68
N ASN A 30 -7.46 -40.97 -14.64
CA ASN A 30 -7.51 -39.73 -15.40
C ASN A 30 -6.81 -39.87 -16.76
N ILE A 31 -7.54 -40.43 -17.73
CA ILE A 31 -7.05 -40.64 -19.12
C ILE A 31 -6.47 -39.37 -19.75
N PHE A 32 -7.00 -38.20 -19.41
CA PHE A 32 -6.50 -36.91 -19.95
C PHE A 32 -5.09 -36.61 -19.44
N LEU A 33 -4.87 -36.70 -18.14
CA LEU A 33 -3.57 -36.44 -17.55
C LEU A 33 -2.55 -37.52 -17.93
N GLU A 34 -2.95 -38.78 -18.01
CA GLU A 34 -2.12 -39.88 -18.49
C GLU A 34 -1.66 -39.65 -19.94
N ASN A 35 -2.55 -39.24 -20.83
CA ASN A 35 -2.19 -38.88 -22.19
C ASN A 35 -1.26 -37.65 -22.25
N LEU A 36 -1.50 -36.67 -21.40
CA LEU A 36 -0.65 -35.47 -21.32
C LEU A 36 0.76 -35.77 -20.85
N SER A 37 0.94 -36.70 -19.89
CA SER A 37 2.27 -37.13 -19.41
C SER A 37 3.09 -37.83 -20.49
N LYS A 38 2.43 -38.34 -21.52
CA LYS A 38 3.07 -38.99 -22.71
C LYS A 38 3.46 -37.98 -23.79
N THR A 39 3.00 -36.72 -23.68
CA THR A 39 3.34 -35.67 -24.65
C THR A 39 4.66 -34.98 -24.26
N LYS A 40 5.44 -34.55 -25.26
CA LYS A 40 6.72 -33.85 -25.01
C LYS A 40 6.54 -32.45 -24.40
N ASP A 41 5.39 -31.83 -24.61
CA ASP A 41 5.18 -30.42 -24.26
C ASP A 41 4.44 -30.19 -22.94
N GLU A 42 3.85 -31.25 -22.33
CA GLU A 42 3.04 -31.15 -21.10
C GLU A 42 2.12 -29.91 -21.07
N ASN A 43 1.60 -29.53 -22.27
CA ASN A 43 0.88 -28.28 -22.43
C ASN A 43 -0.63 -28.51 -22.36
N PHE A 44 -1.25 -28.06 -21.26
CA PHE A 44 -2.68 -28.18 -21.01
C PHE A 44 -3.55 -27.38 -21.99
N TYR A 45 -3.00 -26.38 -22.63
CA TYR A 45 -3.74 -25.42 -23.46
C TYR A 45 -3.60 -25.68 -24.97
N GLY A 46 -2.76 -26.62 -25.39
CA GLY A 46 -2.46 -26.87 -26.80
C GLY A 46 -1.85 -25.63 -27.48
N GLU A 47 -2.01 -25.51 -28.80
CA GLU A 47 -1.59 -24.32 -29.55
C GLU A 47 -2.54 -23.12 -29.42
N ARG A 48 -3.75 -23.32 -28.87
CA ARG A 48 -4.68 -22.22 -28.61
C ARG A 48 -4.25 -21.47 -27.38
N GLN A 49 -3.70 -20.28 -27.53
CA GLN A 49 -3.66 -19.29 -26.46
C GLN A 49 -5.10 -18.94 -26.10
N ILE A 50 -5.61 -19.53 -25.00
CA ILE A 50 -6.95 -19.24 -24.48
C ILE A 50 -6.98 -17.86 -23.82
N TYR A 51 -5.83 -17.27 -23.55
CA TYR A 51 -5.73 -15.94 -22.98
C TYR A 51 -5.42 -14.93 -24.07
N THR A 52 -6.25 -13.89 -24.15
CA THR A 52 -5.92 -12.64 -24.81
C THR A 52 -4.49 -12.23 -24.43
N ASP A 53 -3.83 -11.51 -25.30
CA ASP A 53 -2.43 -11.07 -25.13
C ASP A 53 -2.33 -10.02 -24.00
N ILE A 54 -2.65 -10.45 -22.76
CA ILE A 54 -2.59 -9.59 -21.57
C ILE A 54 -1.16 -9.09 -21.39
N GLN A 55 -1.02 -7.78 -21.32
CA GLN A 55 0.26 -7.14 -21.02
C GLN A 55 0.56 -7.31 -19.53
N THR A 56 1.50 -8.18 -19.20
CA THR A 56 2.02 -8.31 -17.82
C THR A 56 3.26 -7.45 -17.63
N LEU A 57 3.60 -7.17 -16.37
CA LEU A 57 4.83 -6.44 -16.03
C LEU A 57 6.08 -7.14 -16.61
N GLY A 58 6.19 -8.47 -16.48
CA GLY A 58 7.29 -9.23 -17.03
C GLY A 58 7.43 -9.12 -18.56
N LYS A 59 6.31 -9.02 -19.31
CA LYS A 59 6.34 -8.83 -20.77
C LYS A 59 6.79 -7.43 -21.19
N ILE A 60 6.44 -6.39 -20.40
CA ILE A 60 6.74 -5.00 -20.78
C ILE A 60 8.14 -4.56 -20.40
N ARG A 61 8.73 -5.08 -19.33
CA ARG A 61 10.08 -4.70 -18.83
C ARG A 61 11.15 -4.66 -19.93
N PRO A 62 11.26 -5.68 -20.82
CA PRO A 62 12.30 -5.68 -21.86
C PRO A 62 12.19 -4.52 -22.86
N SER A 63 11.05 -3.84 -22.94
CA SER A 63 10.83 -2.70 -23.82
C SER A 63 11.11 -1.35 -23.15
N ALA A 64 11.57 -1.33 -21.91
CA ALA A 64 12.02 -0.12 -21.24
C ALA A 64 13.21 0.50 -21.97
N ILE A 65 13.16 1.82 -22.18
CA ILE A 65 14.24 2.58 -22.85
C ILE A 65 15.47 2.64 -21.94
N LYS A 66 15.25 2.72 -20.63
CA LYS A 66 16.29 2.79 -19.59
C LYS A 66 15.78 2.16 -18.30
N VAL A 67 16.67 1.50 -17.58
CA VAL A 67 16.42 1.02 -16.22
C VAL A 67 17.43 1.69 -15.29
N ASP A 68 16.91 2.48 -14.35
CA ASP A 68 17.71 3.01 -13.25
C ASP A 68 17.51 2.09 -12.04
N LYS A 69 18.60 1.71 -11.38
CA LYS A 69 18.58 0.76 -10.26
C LYS A 69 19.40 1.28 -9.10
N ASN A 70 18.84 1.16 -7.89
CA ASN A 70 19.56 1.33 -6.64
C ASN A 70 19.47 0.05 -5.79
N ASN A 71 19.79 0.11 -4.50
CA ASN A 71 19.79 -1.10 -3.65
C ASN A 71 18.39 -1.64 -3.34
N SER A 72 17.34 -0.83 -3.49
CA SER A 72 16.01 -1.13 -2.98
C SER A 72 14.89 -1.06 -4.02
N ALA A 73 15.16 -0.50 -5.20
CA ALA A 73 14.16 -0.34 -6.24
C ALA A 73 14.75 -0.27 -7.64
N GLU A 74 13.92 -0.54 -8.64
CA GLU A 74 14.18 -0.32 -10.05
C GLU A 74 13.17 0.65 -10.63
N ILE A 75 13.64 1.61 -11.43
CA ILE A 75 12.80 2.51 -12.24
C ILE A 75 12.92 2.05 -13.69
N HIS A 76 11.86 1.49 -14.25
CA HIS A 76 11.78 1.17 -15.67
C HIS A 76 11.21 2.37 -16.40
N ARG A 77 12.01 3.03 -17.24
CA ARG A 77 11.62 4.24 -17.97
C ARG A 77 11.15 3.91 -19.37
N PHE A 78 9.93 4.30 -19.67
CA PHE A 78 9.35 4.20 -21.00
C PHE A 78 9.21 5.60 -21.62
N LYS A 79 8.79 5.63 -22.90
CA LYS A 79 8.58 6.91 -23.59
C LYS A 79 7.54 7.79 -22.89
N ASP A 80 6.41 7.20 -22.49
CA ASP A 80 5.23 7.96 -22.07
C ASP A 80 4.92 7.80 -20.57
N PHE A 81 5.59 6.88 -19.84
CA PHE A 81 5.39 6.62 -18.41
C PHE A 81 6.62 5.97 -17.78
N ASN A 82 6.63 5.89 -16.45
CA ASN A 82 7.62 5.17 -15.66
C ASN A 82 6.95 4.09 -14.82
N ILE A 83 7.72 3.06 -14.47
CA ILE A 83 7.32 2.04 -13.49
C ILE A 83 8.37 2.03 -12.39
N VAL A 84 7.92 1.95 -11.13
CA VAL A 84 8.78 1.65 -9.98
C VAL A 84 8.40 0.29 -9.42
N GLU A 85 9.42 -0.55 -9.23
CA GLU A 85 9.38 -1.83 -8.53
C GLU A 85 10.30 -1.80 -7.31
N PHE A 86 9.81 -2.25 -6.17
CA PHE A 86 10.64 -2.47 -4.98
C PHE A 86 11.28 -3.85 -5.04
N THR A 87 12.60 -3.92 -4.83
CA THR A 87 13.40 -5.15 -4.95
C THR A 87 13.88 -5.70 -3.61
N THR A 88 13.58 -5.01 -2.52
CA THR A 88 13.91 -5.46 -1.16
C THR A 88 13.07 -6.67 -0.74
N LYS A 89 13.51 -7.37 0.32
CA LYS A 89 12.71 -8.45 0.92
C LYS A 89 11.36 -7.91 1.39
N ALA A 90 10.29 -8.60 1.00
CA ALA A 90 8.90 -8.19 1.26
C ALA A 90 8.55 -6.78 0.76
N CYS A 91 9.32 -6.25 -0.21
CA CYS A 91 9.18 -4.89 -0.73
C CYS A 91 9.19 -3.83 0.38
N ALA A 92 10.02 -4.04 1.43
CA ALA A 92 10.17 -3.12 2.53
C ALA A 92 10.84 -1.82 2.07
N LEU A 93 10.37 -0.69 2.61
CA LEU A 93 10.77 0.64 2.18
C LEU A 93 11.92 1.20 3.02
N ASP A 94 12.84 1.88 2.36
CA ASP A 94 13.96 2.61 2.94
C ASP A 94 14.22 3.89 2.13
N TYR A 95 15.34 4.57 2.39
CA TYR A 95 15.68 5.80 1.69
C TYR A 95 15.77 5.60 0.17
N ASP A 96 16.43 4.51 -0.28
CA ASP A 96 16.64 4.23 -1.71
C ASP A 96 15.31 3.97 -2.45
N SER A 97 14.37 3.27 -1.81
CA SER A 97 13.04 3.04 -2.40
C SER A 97 12.22 4.33 -2.50
N MET A 98 12.32 5.22 -1.49
CA MET A 98 11.65 6.53 -1.54
C MET A 98 12.31 7.46 -2.57
N ASP A 99 13.63 7.41 -2.72
CA ASP A 99 14.35 8.15 -3.76
C ASP A 99 13.93 7.70 -5.17
N ALA A 100 13.79 6.41 -5.39
CA ALA A 100 13.30 5.88 -6.67
C ALA A 100 11.87 6.38 -6.99
N LEU A 101 10.97 6.38 -6.01
CA LEU A 101 9.61 6.92 -6.19
C LEU A 101 9.65 8.39 -6.61
N LYS A 102 10.39 9.22 -5.86
CA LYS A 102 10.51 10.66 -6.11
C LYS A 102 11.09 10.96 -7.48
N ASN A 103 12.16 10.24 -7.88
CA ASN A 103 12.83 10.42 -9.17
C ASN A 103 12.03 9.89 -10.36
N ALA A 104 10.95 9.14 -10.14
CA ALA A 104 10.11 8.59 -11.20
C ALA A 104 8.89 9.46 -11.53
N THR A 105 8.65 10.57 -10.83
CA THR A 105 7.47 11.44 -11.02
C THR A 105 7.62 12.47 -12.16
N ASP A 106 8.70 12.41 -12.92
CA ASP A 106 8.92 13.24 -14.12
C ASP A 106 7.99 12.89 -15.29
N LYS A 107 7.25 11.77 -15.18
CA LYS A 107 6.21 11.28 -16.10
C LYS A 107 5.09 10.60 -15.32
N PRO A 108 3.96 10.20 -15.98
CA PRO A 108 2.99 9.29 -15.39
C PRO A 108 3.68 8.07 -14.77
N LEU A 109 3.32 7.73 -13.55
CA LEU A 109 4.00 6.72 -12.76
C LEU A 109 3.08 5.56 -12.41
N ILE A 110 3.56 4.32 -12.59
CA ILE A 110 2.94 3.10 -12.05
C ILE A 110 3.87 2.54 -10.97
N VAL A 111 3.34 2.37 -9.75
CA VAL A 111 4.01 1.65 -8.66
C VAL A 111 3.42 0.25 -8.59
N ILE A 112 4.20 -0.76 -8.95
CA ILE A 112 3.75 -2.16 -9.05
C ILE A 112 4.92 -3.10 -8.83
N ASN A 113 4.68 -4.26 -8.23
CA ASN A 113 5.70 -5.28 -8.06
C ASN A 113 5.31 -6.62 -8.70
N GLU A 114 6.28 -7.32 -9.29
CA GLU A 114 6.11 -8.73 -9.68
C GLU A 114 6.03 -9.63 -8.45
N SER A 115 6.65 -9.21 -7.34
CA SER A 115 6.58 -9.87 -6.04
C SER A 115 5.14 -10.12 -5.58
N MET A 116 4.95 -11.11 -4.69
CA MET A 116 3.65 -11.41 -4.07
C MET A 116 3.12 -10.26 -3.19
N GLN A 117 3.97 -9.30 -2.82
CA GLN A 117 3.65 -8.19 -1.93
C GLN A 117 3.80 -6.85 -2.66
N PHE A 118 2.93 -5.90 -2.33
CA PHE A 118 3.15 -4.51 -2.71
C PHE A 118 4.21 -3.87 -1.81
N SER A 119 4.01 -3.89 -0.50
CA SER A 119 5.01 -3.53 0.49
C SER A 119 4.57 -3.91 1.90
N ALA A 120 5.46 -4.49 2.67
CA ALA A 120 5.23 -4.78 4.10
C ALA A 120 5.47 -3.55 5.01
N GLY A 121 5.75 -2.37 4.41
CA GLY A 121 6.02 -1.13 5.13
C GLY A 121 7.49 -0.77 5.21
N VAL A 122 7.83 0.14 6.11
CA VAL A 122 9.21 0.61 6.31
C VAL A 122 10.11 -0.53 6.80
N ASN A 123 11.33 -0.58 6.30
CA ASN A 123 12.37 -1.49 6.78
C ASN A 123 12.80 -1.11 8.22
N LEU A 124 12.21 -1.77 9.20
CA LEU A 124 12.49 -1.48 10.62
C LEU A 124 13.97 -1.69 10.97
N SER A 125 14.66 -2.65 10.34
CA SER A 125 16.10 -2.84 10.59
C SER A 125 16.92 -1.63 10.14
N TYR A 126 16.47 -0.91 9.09
CA TYR A 126 17.11 0.31 8.65
C TYR A 126 17.00 1.42 9.72
N THR A 127 15.82 1.64 10.27
CA THR A 127 15.61 2.65 11.31
C THR A 127 16.24 2.27 12.65
N MET A 128 16.17 0.99 13.05
CA MET A 128 16.78 0.47 14.27
C MET A 128 18.30 0.68 14.31
N ASN A 129 18.99 0.53 13.17
CA ASN A 129 20.42 0.81 13.07
C ASN A 129 20.82 2.24 13.46
N PHE A 130 19.93 3.23 13.28
CA PHE A 130 20.14 4.60 13.76
C PHE A 130 19.76 4.73 15.23
N ALA A 131 18.64 4.13 15.65
CA ALA A 131 18.18 4.17 17.04
C ALA A 131 19.22 3.56 18.00
N ASP A 132 19.80 2.41 17.65
CA ASP A 132 20.85 1.73 18.44
C ASP A 132 22.11 2.60 18.63
N LYS A 133 22.37 3.51 17.70
CA LYS A 133 23.47 4.47 17.76
C LYS A 133 23.10 5.80 18.42
N GLY A 134 21.83 5.97 18.82
CA GLY A 134 21.31 7.23 19.34
C GLY A 134 21.22 8.34 18.25
N ASP A 135 21.25 7.97 16.96
CA ASP A 135 21.18 8.91 15.84
C ASP A 135 19.74 9.19 15.41
N PHE A 136 18.99 9.79 16.31
CA PHE A 136 17.59 10.18 16.05
C PHE A 136 17.45 11.24 14.95
N LYS A 137 18.49 12.05 14.71
CA LYS A 137 18.49 13.04 13.61
C LYS A 137 18.42 12.36 12.23
N SER A 138 19.06 11.22 12.06
CA SER A 138 18.96 10.46 10.81
C SER A 138 17.59 9.82 10.64
N ILE A 139 16.94 9.40 11.73
CA ILE A 139 15.54 8.93 11.70
C ILE A 139 14.61 10.08 11.30
N GLU A 140 14.71 11.24 11.93
CA GLU A 140 13.92 12.43 11.61
C GLU A 140 14.08 12.84 10.13
N LYS A 141 15.31 12.85 9.62
CA LYS A 141 15.57 13.14 8.20
C LYS A 141 14.93 12.11 7.27
N PHE A 142 14.96 10.84 7.63
CA PHE A 142 14.33 9.79 6.85
C PHE A 142 12.80 9.93 6.84
N ILE A 143 12.19 10.19 8.00
CA ILE A 143 10.74 10.42 8.12
C ILE A 143 10.34 11.63 7.27
N LYS A 144 11.06 12.75 7.38
CA LYS A 144 10.79 13.95 6.57
C LYS A 144 10.92 13.67 5.07
N TYR A 145 11.95 12.94 4.67
CA TYR A 145 12.14 12.56 3.26
C TYR A 145 11.00 11.65 2.76
N PHE A 146 10.54 10.74 3.61
CA PHE A 146 9.41 9.86 3.31
C PHE A 146 8.12 10.69 3.10
N GLN A 147 7.83 11.60 4.01
CA GLN A 147 6.68 12.51 3.92
C GLN A 147 6.74 13.38 2.65
N ASP A 148 7.89 13.98 2.37
CA ASP A 148 8.10 14.82 1.18
C ASP A 148 7.94 14.02 -0.11
N THR A 149 8.37 12.75 -0.13
CA THR A 149 8.16 11.85 -1.25
C THR A 149 6.68 11.51 -1.43
N CYS A 150 5.98 11.15 -0.36
CA CYS A 150 4.54 10.92 -0.38
C CYS A 150 3.79 12.16 -0.89
N LYS A 151 4.14 13.35 -0.41
CA LYS A 151 3.60 14.62 -0.90
C LYS A 151 3.89 14.83 -2.39
N THR A 152 5.11 14.48 -2.86
CA THR A 152 5.49 14.54 -4.27
C THR A 152 4.63 13.61 -5.14
N LEU A 153 4.28 12.40 -4.64
CA LEU A 153 3.39 11.48 -5.36
C LEU A 153 1.99 12.07 -5.51
N LYS A 154 1.41 12.58 -4.40
CA LYS A 154 0.04 13.10 -4.36
C LYS A 154 -0.15 14.31 -5.27
N TYR A 155 0.80 15.24 -5.24
CA TYR A 155 0.76 16.51 -5.97
C TYR A 155 1.63 16.49 -7.24
N SER A 156 1.99 15.30 -7.72
CA SER A 156 2.69 15.15 -8.99
C SER A 156 1.91 15.82 -10.12
N LYS A 157 2.64 16.47 -11.02
CA LYS A 157 2.07 17.04 -12.26
C LYS A 157 1.42 15.95 -13.14
N TYR A 158 1.88 14.72 -13.03
CA TYR A 158 1.42 13.58 -13.81
C TYR A 158 0.72 12.58 -12.89
N PRO A 159 -0.26 11.79 -13.42
CA PRO A 159 -0.95 10.82 -12.60
C PRO A 159 0.00 9.74 -12.06
N VAL A 160 -0.20 9.42 -10.79
CA VAL A 160 0.47 8.32 -10.10
C VAL A 160 -0.57 7.23 -9.83
N VAL A 161 -0.27 6.01 -10.25
CA VAL A 161 -1.12 4.83 -10.10
C VAL A 161 -0.41 3.80 -9.25
N SER A 162 -0.98 3.40 -8.14
CA SER A 162 -0.53 2.22 -7.39
C SER A 162 -1.32 0.97 -7.79
N ALA A 163 -0.61 -0.13 -7.98
CA ALA A 163 -1.19 -1.43 -8.35
C ALA A 163 -0.86 -2.50 -7.29
N PRO A 164 -1.50 -2.43 -6.10
CA PRO A 164 -1.17 -3.29 -4.98
C PRO A 164 -1.70 -4.72 -5.15
N SER A 165 -0.91 -5.69 -4.63
CA SER A 165 -1.32 -7.07 -4.37
C SER A 165 -0.62 -7.58 -3.10
N GLY A 166 -1.26 -8.50 -2.36
CA GLY A 166 -0.71 -9.03 -1.11
C GLY A 166 -0.57 -7.96 -0.03
N LEU A 167 0.51 -8.01 0.75
CA LEU A 167 0.73 -7.05 1.84
C LEU A 167 0.92 -5.62 1.30
N THR A 168 0.14 -4.71 1.86
CA THR A 168 0.16 -3.26 1.59
C THR A 168 -0.02 -2.57 2.94
N LEU A 169 1.00 -2.66 3.79
CA LEU A 169 0.92 -2.33 5.20
C LEU A 169 1.84 -1.16 5.55
N GLY A 170 1.47 -0.41 6.58
CA GLY A 170 2.28 0.66 7.13
C GLY A 170 2.75 1.65 6.07
N GLY A 171 4.05 1.91 5.95
CA GLY A 171 4.62 2.78 4.91
C GLY A 171 4.21 2.41 3.48
N GLY A 172 3.96 1.11 3.20
CA GLY A 172 3.43 0.67 1.90
C GLY A 172 1.99 1.16 1.66
N PHE A 173 1.17 1.16 2.71
CA PHE A 173 -0.14 1.79 2.66
C PHE A 173 -0.02 3.31 2.49
N GLU A 174 0.93 3.95 3.17
CA GLU A 174 1.15 5.39 3.08
C GLU A 174 1.51 5.82 1.64
N VAL A 175 2.35 5.05 0.94
CA VAL A 175 2.64 5.25 -0.49
C VAL A 175 1.36 5.07 -1.34
N LEU A 176 0.58 4.02 -1.08
CA LEU A 176 -0.64 3.74 -1.83
C LEU A 176 -1.67 4.88 -1.71
N VAL A 177 -1.94 5.35 -0.49
CA VAL A 177 -3.00 6.35 -0.28
C VAL A 177 -2.65 7.73 -0.83
N GLN A 178 -1.37 7.98 -1.12
CA GLN A 178 -0.90 9.18 -1.80
C GLN A 178 -0.96 9.06 -3.33
N SER A 179 -1.29 7.88 -3.87
CA SER A 179 -1.47 7.73 -5.32
C SER A 179 -2.83 8.29 -5.77
N ASN A 180 -2.83 8.89 -6.95
CA ASN A 180 -4.03 9.52 -7.51
C ASN A 180 -5.07 8.47 -7.91
N PHE A 181 -4.62 7.30 -8.38
CA PHE A 181 -5.48 6.19 -8.79
C PHE A 181 -4.93 4.87 -8.24
N VAL A 182 -5.82 3.90 -8.05
CA VAL A 182 -5.46 2.56 -7.57
C VAL A 182 -6.13 1.49 -8.45
N ALA A 183 -5.32 0.52 -8.89
CA ALA A 183 -5.79 -0.75 -9.46
C ALA A 183 -5.44 -1.86 -8.46
N SER A 184 -6.36 -2.22 -7.58
CA SER A 184 -6.11 -3.14 -6.48
C SER A 184 -6.44 -4.59 -6.86
N HIS A 185 -5.52 -5.51 -6.61
CA HIS A 185 -5.81 -6.93 -6.70
C HIS A 185 -6.74 -7.37 -5.55
N THR A 186 -7.61 -8.34 -5.82
CA THR A 186 -8.54 -8.87 -4.80
C THR A 186 -7.84 -9.59 -3.64
N ASN A 187 -6.64 -10.12 -3.85
CA ASN A 187 -5.78 -10.62 -2.77
C ASN A 187 -4.93 -9.46 -2.22
N LEU A 188 -5.48 -8.73 -1.28
CA LEU A 188 -4.90 -7.54 -0.67
C LEU A 188 -5.03 -7.62 0.85
N VAL A 189 -3.94 -7.36 1.57
CA VAL A 189 -3.97 -7.13 3.03
C VAL A 189 -3.46 -5.72 3.26
N ILE A 190 -4.34 -4.83 3.71
CA ILE A 190 -4.09 -3.39 3.70
C ILE A 190 -4.42 -2.75 5.05
N GLY A 191 -3.62 -1.79 5.48
CA GLY A 191 -3.86 -0.96 6.67
C GLY A 191 -2.61 -0.36 7.28
N LEU A 192 -2.84 0.49 8.27
CA LEU A 192 -1.79 1.06 9.13
C LEU A 192 -1.63 0.17 10.36
N VAL A 193 -0.46 -0.41 10.51
CA VAL A 193 -0.18 -1.44 11.53
C VAL A 193 0.96 -1.05 12.48
N GLU A 194 1.41 0.18 12.42
CA GLU A 194 2.56 0.70 13.15
C GLU A 194 2.38 0.55 14.68
N THR A 195 1.16 0.70 15.18
CA THR A 195 0.86 0.57 16.62
C THR A 195 1.12 -0.83 17.16
N ILE A 196 1.05 -1.88 16.34
CA ILE A 196 1.41 -3.25 16.74
C ILE A 196 2.90 -3.36 17.07
N VAL A 197 3.74 -2.59 16.39
CA VAL A 197 5.19 -2.55 16.63
C VAL A 197 5.63 -1.37 17.49
N GLY A 198 4.68 -0.69 18.13
CA GLY A 198 4.94 0.37 19.09
C GLY A 198 5.32 1.71 18.46
N LEU A 199 4.84 2.00 17.27
CA LEU A 199 5.08 3.22 16.53
C LEU A 199 3.77 3.92 16.15
N VAL A 200 3.86 5.18 15.69
CA VAL A 200 2.77 5.94 15.07
C VAL A 200 3.06 6.03 13.57
N PRO A 201 2.06 5.91 12.68
CA PRO A 201 2.25 6.14 11.25
C PRO A 201 2.81 7.55 11.01
N ALA A 202 3.94 7.63 10.32
CA ALA A 202 4.69 8.89 10.19
C ALA A 202 4.95 9.32 8.72
N GLY A 203 4.55 8.53 7.72
CA GLY A 203 4.75 8.85 6.30
C GLY A 203 3.57 9.61 5.66
N GLY A 204 2.56 9.99 6.46
CA GLY A 204 1.37 10.70 5.99
C GLY A 204 0.07 9.90 6.04
N GLY A 205 0.09 8.67 6.58
CA GLY A 205 -1.09 7.83 6.72
C GLY A 205 -2.15 8.42 7.64
N CYS A 206 -1.75 8.96 8.79
CA CYS A 206 -2.66 9.64 9.71
C CYS A 206 -3.41 10.78 9.03
N LYS A 207 -2.68 11.67 8.35
CA LYS A 207 -3.20 12.81 7.62
C LYS A 207 -4.18 12.39 6.52
N GLU A 208 -3.80 11.44 5.70
CA GLU A 208 -4.62 11.00 4.57
C GLU A 208 -5.91 10.32 5.04
N MET A 209 -5.83 9.49 6.08
CA MET A 209 -7.02 8.88 6.68
C MET A 209 -7.93 9.92 7.30
N LEU A 210 -7.37 10.91 8.00
CA LEU A 210 -8.13 12.03 8.56
C LEU A 210 -8.86 12.81 7.46
N TRP A 211 -8.18 13.11 6.34
CA TRP A 211 -8.78 13.77 5.19
C TRP A 211 -9.94 12.95 4.62
N ARG A 212 -9.73 11.66 4.34
CA ARG A 212 -10.77 10.78 3.77
C ARG A 212 -12.01 10.66 4.65
N TRP A 213 -11.83 10.55 5.97
CA TRP A 213 -12.95 10.50 6.91
C TRP A 213 -13.62 11.85 7.11
N SER A 214 -12.90 12.96 6.99
CA SER A 214 -13.49 14.31 7.08
C SER A 214 -14.47 14.64 5.93
N GLN A 215 -14.40 13.89 4.83
CA GLN A 215 -15.29 14.07 3.67
C GLN A 215 -16.65 13.37 3.85
N THR A 216 -16.89 12.67 4.97
CA THR A 216 -18.15 11.97 5.24
C THR A 216 -19.25 12.93 5.74
N GLU A 217 -20.51 12.54 5.58
CA GLU A 217 -21.64 13.35 6.05
C GLU A 217 -21.67 13.50 7.57
N GLU A 218 -21.24 12.44 8.29
CA GLU A 218 -21.12 12.47 9.75
C GLU A 218 -20.10 13.51 10.20
N ALA A 219 -18.95 13.59 9.52
CA ALA A 219 -17.91 14.56 9.87
C ALA A 219 -18.30 16.01 9.57
N LYS A 220 -19.24 16.25 8.65
CA LYS A 220 -19.78 17.59 8.38
C LYS A 220 -20.65 18.09 9.54
N SER A 221 -21.29 17.17 10.27
CA SER A 221 -22.16 17.50 11.42
C SER A 221 -21.41 17.46 12.76
N ASP A 222 -20.34 16.67 12.87
CA ASP A 222 -19.49 16.55 14.06
C ASP A 222 -18.01 16.62 13.67
N PRO A 223 -17.29 17.70 13.95
CA PRO A 223 -15.89 17.86 13.61
C PRO A 223 -14.97 16.84 14.31
N ASP A 224 -15.40 16.27 15.43
CA ASP A 224 -14.62 15.25 16.17
C ASP A 224 -14.82 13.83 15.61
N TYR A 225 -15.82 13.62 14.74
CA TYR A 225 -16.15 12.29 14.21
C TYR A 225 -14.97 11.66 13.45
N ALA A 226 -14.41 12.38 12.45
CA ALA A 226 -13.32 11.87 11.64
C ALA A 226 -12.06 11.54 12.48
N PRO A 227 -11.55 12.45 13.34
CA PRO A 227 -10.40 12.14 14.19
C PRO A 227 -10.63 10.96 15.13
N LEU A 228 -11.78 10.85 15.76
CA LEU A 228 -12.11 9.73 16.66
C LEU A 228 -12.18 8.40 15.89
N LYS A 229 -12.74 8.41 14.68
CA LYS A 229 -12.82 7.25 13.82
C LYS A 229 -11.45 6.78 13.38
N VAL A 230 -10.58 7.70 12.98
CA VAL A 230 -9.20 7.39 12.57
C VAL A 230 -8.37 6.92 13.75
N PHE A 231 -8.56 7.51 14.94
CA PHE A 231 -7.93 7.07 16.18
C PHE A 231 -8.29 5.60 16.51
N ASP A 232 -9.55 5.22 16.37
CA ASP A 232 -10.02 3.84 16.55
C ASP A 232 -9.41 2.89 15.49
N ILE A 233 -9.37 3.30 14.22
CA ILE A 233 -8.84 2.49 13.14
C ILE A 233 -7.34 2.23 13.30
N ILE A 234 -6.56 3.28 13.52
CA ILE A 234 -5.09 3.20 13.66
C ILE A 234 -4.70 2.61 15.00
N GLY A 235 -5.35 3.04 16.08
CA GLY A 235 -5.06 2.57 17.44
C GLY A 235 -5.20 1.06 17.58
N TYR A 236 -6.21 0.47 16.96
CA TYR A 236 -6.41 -0.99 16.92
C TYR A 236 -5.74 -1.68 15.71
N ALA A 237 -4.94 -0.97 14.94
CA ALA A 237 -4.27 -1.48 13.74
C ALA A 237 -5.23 -2.28 12.83
N LYS A 238 -6.42 -1.76 12.60
CA LYS A 238 -7.43 -2.45 11.78
C LYS A 238 -6.91 -2.65 10.37
N THR A 239 -7.02 -3.87 9.87
CA THR A 239 -6.65 -4.23 8.50
C THR A 239 -7.87 -4.73 7.74
N ALA A 240 -7.80 -4.66 6.42
CA ALA A 240 -8.73 -5.30 5.51
C ALA A 240 -7.99 -6.38 4.71
N THR A 241 -8.66 -7.47 4.38
CA THR A 241 -8.08 -8.61 3.65
C THR A 241 -8.56 -8.67 2.19
N SER A 242 -9.34 -7.68 1.80
CA SER A 242 -9.84 -7.52 0.43
C SER A 242 -10.19 -6.06 0.14
N PRO A 243 -10.27 -5.65 -1.14
CA PRO A 243 -10.74 -4.33 -1.52
C PRO A 243 -12.16 -4.01 -1.02
N ILE A 244 -13.02 -5.01 -0.90
CA ILE A 244 -14.41 -4.86 -0.41
C ILE A 244 -14.42 -4.48 1.07
N GLU A 245 -13.57 -5.10 1.89
CA GLU A 245 -13.40 -4.75 3.30
C GLU A 245 -12.64 -3.43 3.50
N ALA A 246 -11.79 -3.05 2.55
CA ALA A 246 -11.00 -1.82 2.59
C ALA A 246 -11.83 -0.55 2.36
N GLU A 247 -12.87 -0.60 1.53
CA GLU A 247 -13.73 0.55 1.23
C GLU A 247 -14.45 1.11 2.46
N PRO A 248 -15.13 0.33 3.31
CA PRO A 248 -15.77 0.83 4.53
C PRO A 248 -14.79 1.49 5.50
N LEU A 249 -13.51 1.08 5.48
CA LEU A 249 -12.44 1.68 6.27
C LEU A 249 -11.82 2.92 5.60
N LYS A 250 -12.29 3.31 4.41
CA LYS A 250 -11.74 4.40 3.59
C LYS A 250 -10.27 4.17 3.17
N TYR A 251 -9.78 2.94 3.21
CA TYR A 251 -8.46 2.58 2.71
C TYR A 251 -8.42 2.64 1.18
N LEU A 252 -9.50 2.22 0.54
CA LEU A 252 -9.73 2.39 -0.89
C LEU A 252 -10.96 3.27 -1.10
N ARG A 253 -10.98 3.95 -2.24
CA ARG A 253 -12.10 4.78 -2.69
C ARG A 253 -13.08 3.92 -3.50
N PRO A 254 -14.35 4.27 -3.60
CA PRO A 254 -15.33 3.55 -4.41
C PRO A 254 -14.91 3.43 -5.90
N GLU A 255 -14.25 4.46 -6.43
CA GLU A 255 -13.77 4.52 -7.82
C GLU A 255 -12.49 3.72 -8.08
N ASP A 256 -11.76 3.30 -7.03
CA ASP A 256 -10.57 2.48 -7.19
C ASP A 256 -10.91 1.11 -7.79
N LYS A 257 -10.12 0.67 -8.78
CA LYS A 257 -10.41 -0.57 -9.51
C LYS A 257 -10.08 -1.81 -8.68
N LYS A 258 -10.96 -2.80 -8.76
CA LYS A 258 -10.82 -4.11 -8.11
C LYS A 258 -10.57 -5.18 -9.17
N ILE A 259 -9.38 -5.78 -9.16
CA ILE A 259 -8.88 -6.67 -10.20
C ILE A 259 -8.76 -8.09 -9.65
N MET A 260 -9.49 -9.04 -10.23
CA MET A 260 -9.42 -10.45 -9.84
C MET A 260 -8.23 -11.19 -10.48
N ASN A 261 -7.92 -10.87 -11.73
CA ASN A 261 -6.82 -11.49 -12.46
C ASN A 261 -5.53 -10.69 -12.23
N ARG A 262 -4.61 -11.24 -11.45
CA ARG A 262 -3.34 -10.57 -11.15
C ARG A 262 -2.52 -10.27 -12.41
N ASN A 263 -2.62 -11.08 -13.45
CA ASN A 263 -1.92 -10.84 -14.71
C ASN A 263 -2.39 -9.58 -15.43
N SER A 264 -3.65 -9.17 -15.21
CA SER A 264 -4.22 -7.94 -15.78
C SER A 264 -3.89 -6.68 -14.94
N LEU A 265 -3.23 -6.82 -13.79
CA LEU A 265 -3.02 -5.73 -12.84
C LEU A 265 -2.22 -4.57 -13.47
N PHE A 266 -1.13 -4.89 -14.20
CA PHE A 266 -0.33 -3.90 -14.90
C PHE A 266 -1.13 -3.22 -16.03
N GLU A 267 -1.85 -3.99 -16.82
CA GLU A 267 -2.66 -3.46 -17.94
C GLU A 267 -3.74 -2.50 -17.43
N GLU A 268 -4.42 -2.85 -16.33
CA GLU A 268 -5.43 -1.99 -15.70
C GLU A 268 -4.82 -0.71 -15.10
N ALA A 269 -3.65 -0.80 -14.50
CA ALA A 269 -2.93 0.38 -14.01
C ALA A 269 -2.53 1.31 -15.17
N LYS A 270 -2.06 0.75 -16.28
CA LYS A 270 -1.73 1.51 -17.49
C LYS A 270 -2.97 2.14 -18.13
N ASN A 271 -4.10 1.44 -18.13
CA ASN A 271 -5.38 1.97 -18.61
C ASN A 271 -5.83 3.18 -17.79
N LEU A 272 -5.60 3.20 -16.47
CA LEU A 272 -5.88 4.37 -15.63
C LEU A 272 -5.05 5.59 -16.04
N ILE A 273 -3.76 5.42 -16.38
CA ILE A 273 -2.94 6.52 -16.91
C ILE A 273 -3.54 7.03 -18.24
N ASN A 274 -3.85 6.11 -19.17
CA ASN A 274 -4.34 6.46 -20.50
C ASN A 274 -5.71 7.15 -20.47
N GLN A 275 -6.55 6.84 -19.49
CA GLN A 275 -7.88 7.44 -19.30
C GLN A 275 -7.83 8.82 -18.63
N ASN A 276 -6.70 9.21 -18.02
CA ASN A 276 -6.55 10.43 -17.25
C ASN A 276 -5.46 11.35 -17.84
N THR A 277 -5.50 11.58 -19.15
CA THR A 277 -4.56 12.46 -19.87
C THR A 277 -4.66 13.93 -19.44
N ASP A 278 -5.85 14.37 -19.05
CA ASP A 278 -6.14 15.73 -18.59
C ASP A 278 -6.10 15.83 -17.06
N PHE A 279 -5.29 14.98 -16.43
CA PHE A 279 -5.14 14.95 -14.98
C PHE A 279 -4.68 16.28 -14.42
N VAL A 280 -5.33 16.72 -13.35
CA VAL A 280 -4.95 17.89 -12.55
C VAL A 280 -4.69 17.39 -11.13
N PRO A 281 -3.54 17.77 -10.52
CA PRO A 281 -3.26 17.42 -9.14
C PRO A 281 -4.36 17.91 -8.19
N PRO A 282 -4.68 17.17 -7.10
CA PRO A 282 -5.66 17.61 -6.12
C PRO A 282 -5.17 18.89 -5.39
N GLU A 283 -6.10 19.63 -4.81
CA GLU A 283 -5.79 20.74 -3.90
C GLU A 283 -5.20 20.20 -2.59
N GLU A 284 -4.41 21.05 -1.91
CA GLU A 284 -3.84 20.70 -0.59
C GLU A 284 -4.96 20.47 0.43
N CYS A 285 -4.78 19.45 1.26
CA CYS A 285 -5.70 19.16 2.34
C CYS A 285 -5.62 20.23 3.44
N LYS A 286 -6.77 20.62 3.95
CA LYS A 286 -6.90 21.54 5.07
C LYS A 286 -7.75 20.92 6.15
N PHE A 287 -7.41 21.18 7.40
CA PHE A 287 -8.01 20.54 8.56
C PHE A 287 -8.48 21.59 9.57
N LYS A 288 -9.61 21.32 10.21
CA LYS A 288 -10.08 22.04 11.41
C LYS A 288 -10.25 21.01 12.50
N LEU A 289 -9.44 21.09 13.54
CA LEU A 289 -9.37 20.11 14.62
C LEU A 289 -9.61 20.80 15.95
N SER A 290 -10.30 20.12 16.86
CA SER A 290 -10.71 20.68 18.15
C SER A 290 -9.57 20.82 19.17
N GLY A 291 -8.37 20.30 18.86
CA GLY A 291 -7.20 20.42 19.72
C GLY A 291 -7.35 19.69 21.05
N LYS A 292 -6.97 20.36 22.15
CA LYS A 292 -6.94 19.77 23.48
C LYS A 292 -8.25 19.09 23.92
N PRO A 293 -9.47 19.65 23.73
CA PRO A 293 -10.70 18.96 24.12
C PRO A 293 -10.88 17.59 23.46
N LEU A 294 -10.48 17.46 22.19
CA LEU A 294 -10.53 16.20 21.45
C LEU A 294 -9.45 15.23 21.94
N LYS A 295 -8.21 15.73 22.14
CA LYS A 295 -7.14 14.94 22.74
C LYS A 295 -7.55 14.35 24.08
N ASP A 296 -8.14 15.15 24.97
CA ASP A 296 -8.59 14.70 26.29
C ASP A 296 -9.66 13.58 26.19
N LYS A 297 -10.53 13.62 25.16
CA LYS A 297 -11.47 12.51 24.87
C LYS A 297 -10.73 11.23 24.50
N MET A 298 -9.72 11.30 23.63
CA MET A 298 -8.92 10.15 23.21
C MET A 298 -8.10 9.57 24.36
N ILE A 299 -7.48 10.44 25.19
CA ILE A 299 -6.73 10.03 26.39
C ILE A 299 -7.61 9.26 27.37
N LYS A 300 -8.84 9.68 27.61
CA LYS A 300 -9.77 8.94 28.49
C LYS A 300 -10.04 7.52 27.99
N VAL A 301 -10.08 7.29 26.69
CA VAL A 301 -10.19 5.94 26.11
C VAL A 301 -8.94 5.13 26.43
N LEU A 302 -7.75 5.72 26.26
CA LEU A 302 -6.48 5.05 26.57
C LEU A 302 -6.35 4.73 28.05
N GLU A 303 -6.71 5.66 28.96
CA GLU A 303 -6.71 5.43 30.41
C GLU A 303 -7.59 4.25 30.81
N LYS A 304 -8.77 4.13 30.17
CA LYS A 304 -9.65 2.98 30.39
C LYS A 304 -8.95 1.68 29.96
N LEU A 305 -8.41 1.63 28.73
CA LEU A 305 -7.70 0.45 28.22
C LEU A 305 -6.48 0.09 29.06
N TYR A 306 -5.77 1.09 29.57
CA TYR A 306 -4.63 0.90 30.45
C TYR A 306 -5.05 0.31 31.81
N ASN A 307 -6.10 0.85 32.44
CA ASN A 307 -6.64 0.33 33.72
C ASN A 307 -7.18 -1.10 33.56
N GLU A 308 -7.76 -1.43 32.41
CA GLU A 308 -8.21 -2.78 32.05
C GLU A 308 -7.06 -3.71 31.63
N LYS A 309 -5.81 -3.23 31.61
CA LYS A 309 -4.59 -3.95 31.18
C LYS A 309 -4.64 -4.47 29.74
N VAL A 310 -5.43 -3.81 28.88
CA VAL A 310 -5.47 -4.10 27.45
C VAL A 310 -4.23 -3.52 26.75
N ILE A 311 -3.76 -2.35 27.21
CA ILE A 311 -2.51 -1.74 26.76
C ILE A 311 -1.56 -1.57 27.96
N LEU A 312 -0.25 -1.55 27.69
CA LEU A 312 0.82 -1.33 28.65
C LEU A 312 1.39 0.10 28.53
N ASP A 313 2.40 0.44 29.35
CA ASP A 313 3.01 1.78 29.39
C ASP A 313 3.40 2.31 28.02
N HIS A 314 4.06 1.49 27.17
CA HIS A 314 4.44 1.90 25.84
C HIS A 314 3.21 2.11 24.93
N GLY A 315 2.18 1.27 25.04
CA GLY A 315 0.92 1.45 24.32
C GLY A 315 0.20 2.74 24.70
N MET A 316 0.26 3.11 26.00
CA MET A 316 -0.25 4.41 26.47
C MET A 316 0.51 5.58 25.84
N HIS A 317 1.85 5.47 25.74
CA HIS A 317 2.69 6.49 25.12
C HIS A 317 2.35 6.63 23.62
N VAL A 318 2.37 5.53 22.87
CA VAL A 318 2.05 5.51 21.42
C VAL A 318 0.64 6.07 21.15
N GLY A 319 -0.35 5.65 21.95
CA GLY A 319 -1.71 6.15 21.83
C GLY A 319 -1.83 7.65 22.12
N THR A 320 -1.03 8.17 23.09
CA THR A 320 -0.98 9.59 23.41
C THR A 320 -0.41 10.42 22.26
N GLU A 321 0.67 9.93 21.63
CA GLU A 321 1.23 10.61 20.44
C GLU A 321 0.29 10.54 19.23
N LEU A 322 -0.39 9.42 19.02
CA LEU A 322 -1.43 9.32 18.00
C LEU A 322 -2.59 10.31 18.28
N ALA A 323 -2.99 10.47 19.54
CA ALA A 323 -4.00 11.44 19.94
C ALA A 323 -3.53 12.89 19.70
N ASN A 324 -2.24 13.20 19.93
CA ASN A 324 -1.64 14.49 19.60
C ASN A 324 -1.79 14.80 18.12
N VAL A 325 -1.37 13.88 17.26
CA VAL A 325 -1.44 14.04 15.80
C VAL A 325 -2.88 14.28 15.35
N LEU A 326 -3.80 13.39 15.72
CA LEU A 326 -5.17 13.40 15.20
C LEU A 326 -6.05 14.52 15.78
N SER A 327 -5.71 15.06 16.94
CA SER A 327 -6.42 16.20 17.54
C SER A 327 -5.89 17.56 17.05
N GLY A 328 -4.70 17.59 16.44
CA GLY A 328 -3.99 18.83 16.12
C GLY A 328 -3.22 19.42 17.33
N GLY A 329 -3.02 18.64 18.40
CA GLY A 329 -2.27 19.07 19.58
C GLY A 329 -2.88 20.27 20.30
N ASP A 330 -2.16 21.38 20.34
CA ASP A 330 -2.57 22.62 21.03
C ASP A 330 -3.39 23.58 20.15
N THR A 331 -3.89 23.11 18.99
CA THR A 331 -4.74 23.92 18.10
C THR A 331 -6.14 24.16 18.68
N THR A 332 -6.91 25.01 18.01
CA THR A 332 -8.34 25.23 18.24
C THR A 332 -9.12 25.02 16.97
N ILE A 333 -10.42 24.76 17.08
CA ILE A 333 -11.31 24.51 15.94
C ILE A 333 -11.38 25.66 14.94
N ASP A 334 -11.11 26.89 15.39
CA ASP A 334 -11.13 28.09 14.56
C ASP A 334 -9.87 28.24 13.69
N LYS A 335 -8.80 27.51 14.04
CA LYS A 335 -7.55 27.55 13.28
C LYS A 335 -7.59 26.50 12.18
N GLU A 336 -7.44 26.93 10.92
CA GLU A 336 -7.22 26.02 9.80
C GLU A 336 -5.75 25.58 9.77
N LEU A 337 -5.54 24.28 9.74
CA LEU A 337 -4.23 23.63 9.63
C LEU A 337 -3.99 23.16 8.19
N SER A 338 -2.76 23.30 7.73
CA SER A 338 -2.29 22.75 6.46
C SER A 338 -1.71 21.34 6.65
N GLU A 339 -1.33 20.71 5.57
CA GLU A 339 -0.61 19.43 5.61
C GLU A 339 0.79 19.51 6.22
N ASP A 340 1.37 20.69 6.29
CA ASP A 340 2.72 20.94 6.84
C ASP A 340 2.68 21.33 8.34
N ASP A 341 1.49 21.48 8.92
CA ASP A 341 1.31 21.68 10.36
C ASP A 341 1.48 20.34 11.14
N PRO A 342 1.62 20.37 12.49
CA PRO A 342 1.90 19.18 13.32
C PRO A 342 0.95 17.98 13.21
N VAL A 343 -0.16 18.11 12.48
CA VAL A 343 -1.06 16.98 12.12
C VAL A 343 -0.37 15.93 11.24
N SER A 344 0.75 16.28 10.63
CA SER A 344 1.48 15.41 9.70
C SER A 344 2.72 14.75 10.32
N TYR A 345 3.01 15.04 11.60
CA TYR A 345 4.20 14.54 12.30
C TYR A 345 3.88 13.48 13.33
#